data_4b3e025b028f34bfb542180378e971dc
#
_entry.id   4b3e025b028f34bfb542180378e971dc
#
_cell.length_a   1.000
_cell.length_b   1.000
_cell.length_c   1.000
_cell.angle_alpha   90.00
_cell.angle_beta   90.00
_cell.angle_gamma   90.00
#
_symmetry.space_group_name_H-M   'P 1'
#
loop_
_entity.id
_entity.type
_entity.pdbx_description
1 polymer ?
#
loop_
_entity_poly.entity_id
_entity_poly.type
_entity_poly.pdbx_seq_one_letter_code
_entity_poly.pdbx_strand_id
1 'polypeptide(L)'
;MNPFMKTLKKIAAAYNGVSLILRIAIGLVVGVILALVCPGATWLKELGNLFVGALKGIAPVLVFVIVASALAQGSSKLDRRFGTVMWLYMLTTFVAAALSVVTSMLFPQMLLLPEAAEAEVIPQGLGEVMHTLLSNIVSNPISAIMNGNYIGILMWGCLFGVAMKKLGADSTKVFLSNTADAVSTIVRWIINLAPFGIMGLVFTNVVSNGLAIFTQYGKLQLLLVGTILFMAHVINPIIIFIYLRCNPYPLVFRCLRESGLTAFFTRSSAANIPVNMAMCEKLGLDKDFYSVSIPLGATINMDGAAITITIMTLAAANTLGMQVSLPAAILLSIMSALGACGASGVAGGSLLLIPMACSLFGISNDIAMQVVGVGFIIGVIQDSVETALNSAGDVEFAATAEYHQWLKQGKPLPEFLGGKKK
;
A
#
# COMPACT_ATOMS: atom_id res chain seq x y z
N MET A 1 28.30 -12.18 29.76
CA MET A 1 27.00 -12.35 29.06
C MET A 1 26.50 -13.76 29.37
N ASN A 2 25.31 -13.86 29.98
CA ASN A 2 24.70 -15.11 30.43
C ASN A 2 24.59 -16.11 29.22
N PRO A 3 24.92 -17.43 29.40
CA PRO A 3 24.79 -18.45 28.34
C PRO A 3 23.41 -18.46 27.67
N PHE A 4 22.35 -18.24 28.44
CA PHE A 4 20.97 -18.12 27.96
C PHE A 4 20.83 -16.96 26.94
N MET A 5 21.40 -15.80 27.23
CA MET A 5 21.39 -14.64 26.30
C MET A 5 22.21 -14.89 25.02
N LYS A 6 23.27 -15.70 25.09
CA LYS A 6 24.04 -16.12 23.89
C LYS A 6 23.21 -17.05 23.01
N THR A 7 22.46 -17.98 23.60
CA THR A 7 21.59 -18.90 22.88
C THR A 7 20.43 -18.17 22.24
N LEU A 8 19.77 -17.26 22.96
CA LEU A 8 18.70 -16.40 22.40
C LEU A 8 19.18 -15.56 21.21
N LYS A 9 20.37 -14.95 21.32
CA LYS A 9 20.97 -14.21 20.20
C LYS A 9 21.26 -15.08 18.99
N LYS A 10 21.72 -16.30 19.19
CA LYS A 10 21.95 -17.27 18.09
C LYS A 10 20.64 -17.67 17.42
N ILE A 11 19.58 -17.97 18.20
CA ILE A 11 18.26 -18.32 17.68
C ILE A 11 17.67 -17.12 16.90
N ALA A 12 17.74 -15.91 17.47
CA ALA A 12 17.28 -14.69 16.81
C ALA A 12 18.06 -14.40 15.51
N ALA A 13 19.37 -14.62 15.51
CA ALA A 13 20.21 -14.45 14.32
C ALA A 13 19.87 -15.50 13.23
N ALA A 14 19.67 -16.75 13.63
CA ALA A 14 19.25 -17.81 12.69
C ALA A 14 17.84 -17.53 12.13
N TYR A 15 16.90 -17.09 12.97
CA TYR A 15 15.56 -16.72 12.56
C TYR A 15 15.58 -15.53 11.58
N ASN A 16 16.33 -14.48 11.85
CA ASN A 16 16.45 -13.30 11.01
C ASN A 16 17.31 -13.53 9.75
N GLY A 17 18.12 -14.58 9.72
CA GLY A 17 18.87 -15.01 8.53
C GLY A 17 17.98 -15.62 7.42
N VAL A 18 16.75 -16.04 7.77
CA VAL A 18 15.76 -16.53 6.81
C VAL A 18 14.88 -15.38 6.33
N SER A 19 14.63 -15.28 5.03
CA SER A 19 13.77 -14.21 4.50
C SER A 19 12.38 -14.23 5.14
N LEU A 20 11.79 -13.05 5.36
CA LEU A 20 10.45 -12.93 5.95
C LEU A 20 9.41 -13.69 5.13
N ILE A 21 9.51 -13.66 3.79
CA ILE A 21 8.63 -14.38 2.87
C ILE A 21 8.64 -15.87 3.17
N LEU A 22 9.82 -16.48 3.28
CA LEU A 22 9.94 -17.91 3.55
C LEU A 22 9.40 -18.26 4.94
N ARG A 23 9.65 -17.42 5.94
CA ARG A 23 9.10 -17.62 7.30
C ARG A 23 7.56 -17.56 7.31
N ILE A 24 6.96 -16.61 6.55
CA ILE A 24 5.50 -16.49 6.40
C ILE A 24 4.94 -17.73 5.68
N ALA A 25 5.58 -18.16 4.59
CA ALA A 25 5.16 -19.37 3.87
C ALA A 25 5.20 -20.63 4.76
N ILE A 26 6.25 -20.78 5.59
CA ILE A 26 6.34 -21.86 6.58
C ILE A 26 5.19 -21.73 7.60
N GLY A 27 4.95 -20.54 8.15
CA GLY A 27 3.86 -20.29 9.10
C GLY A 27 2.49 -20.66 8.52
N LEU A 28 2.23 -20.29 7.27
CA LEU A 28 1.01 -20.63 6.54
C LEU A 28 0.85 -22.16 6.44
N VAL A 29 1.86 -22.87 5.93
CA VAL A 29 1.82 -24.33 5.78
C VAL A 29 1.62 -25.03 7.12
N VAL A 30 2.34 -24.60 8.16
CA VAL A 30 2.20 -25.13 9.52
C VAL A 30 0.80 -24.87 10.06
N GLY A 31 0.24 -23.67 9.83
CA GLY A 31 -1.14 -23.35 10.23
C GLY A 31 -2.18 -24.26 9.60
N VAL A 32 -2.05 -24.57 8.29
CA VAL A 32 -2.92 -25.53 7.59
C VAL A 32 -2.79 -26.92 8.20
N ILE A 33 -1.56 -27.42 8.36
CA ILE A 33 -1.33 -28.75 8.90
C ILE A 33 -1.92 -28.88 10.31
N LEU A 34 -1.68 -27.90 11.18
CA LEU A 34 -2.22 -27.91 12.54
C LEU A 34 -3.75 -27.84 12.56
N ALA A 35 -4.37 -27.09 11.65
CA ALA A 35 -5.83 -27.04 11.54
C ALA A 35 -6.44 -28.38 11.14
N LEU A 36 -5.77 -29.14 10.28
CA LEU A 36 -6.23 -30.46 9.84
C LEU A 36 -5.96 -31.57 10.85
N VAL A 37 -4.81 -31.53 11.54
CA VAL A 37 -4.37 -32.60 12.44
C VAL A 37 -4.84 -32.35 13.88
N CYS A 38 -4.84 -31.12 14.34
CA CYS A 38 -5.16 -30.73 15.72
C CYS A 38 -6.16 -29.56 15.78
N PRO A 39 -7.39 -29.68 15.23
CA PRO A 39 -8.36 -28.58 15.20
C PRO A 39 -8.74 -28.07 16.59
N GLY A 40 -8.56 -28.88 17.65
CA GLY A 40 -8.80 -28.48 19.04
C GLY A 40 -7.72 -27.59 19.67
N ALA A 41 -6.62 -27.27 18.98
CA ALA A 41 -5.55 -26.40 19.48
C ALA A 41 -5.94 -24.92 19.40
N THR A 42 -7.06 -24.56 20.03
CA THR A 42 -7.69 -23.20 19.93
C THR A 42 -6.79 -22.06 20.39
N TRP A 43 -5.76 -22.31 21.23
CA TRP A 43 -4.79 -21.32 21.65
C TRP A 43 -4.00 -20.72 20.47
N LEU A 44 -3.89 -21.42 19.33
CA LEU A 44 -3.26 -20.89 18.12
C LEU A 44 -4.03 -19.69 17.55
N LYS A 45 -5.35 -19.61 17.78
CA LYS A 45 -6.17 -18.43 17.41
C LYS A 45 -5.61 -17.16 18.04
N GLU A 46 -5.09 -17.24 19.28
CA GLU A 46 -4.58 -16.09 20.01
C GLU A 46 -3.34 -15.47 19.35
N LEU A 47 -2.53 -16.26 18.65
CA LEU A 47 -1.40 -15.73 17.88
C LEU A 47 -1.89 -14.81 16.73
N GLY A 48 -2.95 -15.21 16.05
CA GLY A 48 -3.61 -14.41 15.03
C GLY A 48 -4.23 -13.14 15.62
N ASN A 49 -4.99 -13.28 16.70
CA ASN A 49 -5.64 -12.19 17.40
C ASN A 49 -4.65 -11.14 17.91
N LEU A 50 -3.55 -11.58 18.54
CA LEU A 50 -2.48 -10.69 19.03
C LEU A 50 -1.81 -9.93 17.87
N PHE A 51 -1.54 -10.61 16.75
CA PHE A 51 -0.93 -9.99 15.58
C PHE A 51 -1.83 -8.90 15.00
N VAL A 52 -3.10 -9.23 14.72
CA VAL A 52 -4.09 -8.28 14.18
C VAL A 52 -4.37 -7.16 15.19
N GLY A 53 -4.48 -7.49 16.47
CA GLY A 53 -4.68 -6.52 17.54
C GLY A 53 -3.54 -5.51 17.66
N ALA A 54 -2.28 -5.96 17.54
CA ALA A 54 -1.11 -5.07 17.53
C ALA A 54 -1.12 -4.12 16.32
N LEU A 55 -1.50 -4.62 15.13
CA LEU A 55 -1.65 -3.80 13.93
C LEU A 55 -2.81 -2.81 14.08
N LYS A 56 -3.97 -3.25 14.59
CA LYS A 56 -5.13 -2.40 14.88
C LYS A 56 -4.77 -1.25 15.82
N GLY A 57 -3.96 -1.53 16.85
CA GLY A 57 -3.56 -0.52 17.85
C GLY A 57 -2.62 0.54 17.29
N ILE A 58 -1.69 0.20 16.39
CA ILE A 58 -0.70 1.14 15.86
C ILE A 58 -1.18 1.89 14.60
N ALA A 59 -2.10 1.31 13.82
CA ALA A 59 -2.50 1.84 12.52
C ALA A 59 -3.03 3.28 12.56
N PRO A 60 -3.89 3.71 13.52
CA PRO A 60 -4.37 5.09 13.60
C PRO A 60 -3.21 6.11 13.76
N VAL A 61 -2.26 5.80 14.65
CA VAL A 61 -1.08 6.65 14.90
C VAL A 61 -0.18 6.68 13.66
N LEU A 62 0.04 5.52 13.05
CA LEU A 62 0.84 5.40 11.82
C LEU A 62 0.29 6.31 10.73
N VAL A 63 -1.00 6.22 10.40
CA VAL A 63 -1.63 7.01 9.34
C VAL A 63 -1.49 8.50 9.62
N PHE A 64 -1.76 8.95 10.86
CA PHE A 64 -1.64 10.35 11.23
C PHE A 64 -0.21 10.88 11.03
N VAL A 65 0.81 10.21 11.61
CA VAL A 65 2.18 10.73 11.58
C VAL A 65 2.80 10.68 10.19
N ILE A 66 2.48 9.65 9.38
CA ILE A 66 3.03 9.54 8.02
C ILE A 66 2.45 10.62 7.12
N VAL A 67 1.12 10.81 7.11
CA VAL A 67 0.47 11.83 6.30
C VAL A 67 0.94 13.23 6.71
N ALA A 68 0.98 13.51 8.01
CA ALA A 68 1.46 14.79 8.53
C ALA A 68 2.93 15.04 8.16
N SER A 69 3.80 14.04 8.30
CA SER A 69 5.22 14.14 7.95
C SER A 69 5.42 14.36 6.45
N ALA A 70 4.76 13.58 5.60
CA ALA A 70 4.87 13.68 4.15
C ALA A 70 4.52 15.07 3.64
N LEU A 71 3.41 15.65 4.14
CA LEU A 71 2.97 16.99 3.75
C LEU A 71 3.84 18.12 4.33
N ALA A 72 4.40 17.93 5.53
CA ALA A 72 5.29 18.91 6.15
C ALA A 72 6.64 19.03 5.42
N GLN A 73 7.14 17.96 4.81
CA GLN A 73 8.44 17.89 4.13
C GLN A 73 8.45 18.51 2.73
N GLY A 74 7.30 18.82 2.14
CA GLY A 74 7.20 19.29 0.75
C GLY A 74 8.14 20.45 0.42
N SER A 75 9.03 20.24 -0.57
CA SER A 75 10.03 21.20 -1.05
C SER A 75 9.40 22.48 -1.65
N SER A 76 10.04 23.62 -1.43
CA SER A 76 9.60 24.95 -1.93
C SER A 76 10.25 25.39 -3.25
N LYS A 77 11.26 24.68 -3.77
CA LYS A 77 11.95 24.99 -5.03
C LYS A 77 11.62 23.93 -6.06
N LEU A 78 10.54 24.13 -6.83
CA LEU A 78 10.06 23.12 -7.78
C LEU A 78 10.19 23.66 -9.22
N ASP A 79 11.05 23.05 -10.01
CA ASP A 79 11.08 23.14 -11.46
C ASP A 79 9.80 22.53 -12.07
N ARG A 80 9.45 22.89 -13.32
CA ARG A 80 8.26 22.35 -14.02
C ARG A 80 8.25 20.82 -14.12
N ARG A 81 9.41 20.17 -14.16
CA ARG A 81 9.55 18.70 -14.12
C ARG A 81 8.92 18.11 -12.85
N PHE A 82 9.16 18.77 -11.72
CA PHE A 82 8.56 18.39 -10.44
C PHE A 82 7.03 18.43 -10.46
N GLY A 83 6.47 19.52 -10.97
CA GLY A 83 5.02 19.62 -11.12
C GLY A 83 4.46 18.49 -12.01
N THR A 84 5.19 18.14 -13.08
CA THR A 84 4.79 17.07 -14.00
C THR A 84 4.88 15.71 -13.34
N VAL A 85 5.98 15.38 -12.64
CA VAL A 85 6.14 14.06 -11.99
C VAL A 85 5.17 13.89 -10.83
N MET A 86 4.95 14.93 -10.03
CA MET A 86 3.95 14.92 -8.95
C MET A 86 2.54 14.66 -9.48
N TRP A 87 2.18 15.35 -10.57
CA TRP A 87 0.91 15.14 -11.25
C TRP A 87 0.79 13.70 -11.76
N LEU A 88 1.84 13.15 -12.38
CA LEU A 88 1.86 11.77 -12.87
C LEU A 88 1.67 10.78 -11.73
N TYR A 89 2.40 10.91 -10.63
CA TYR A 89 2.27 10.04 -9.47
C TYR A 89 0.84 10.03 -8.90
N MET A 90 0.25 11.20 -8.73
CA MET A 90 -1.13 11.31 -8.21
C MET A 90 -2.16 10.80 -9.22
N LEU A 91 -1.98 11.12 -10.50
CA LEU A 91 -2.88 10.68 -11.57
C LEU A 91 -2.88 9.16 -11.70
N THR A 92 -1.70 8.52 -11.74
CA THR A 92 -1.60 7.08 -11.90
C THR A 92 -2.14 6.34 -10.69
N THR A 93 -1.87 6.82 -9.49
CA THR A 93 -2.43 6.24 -8.26
C THR A 93 -3.96 6.33 -8.23
N PHE A 94 -4.52 7.46 -8.67
CA PHE A 94 -5.98 7.59 -8.80
C PHE A 94 -6.54 6.67 -9.90
N VAL A 95 -5.90 6.62 -11.07
CA VAL A 95 -6.31 5.73 -12.17
C VAL A 95 -6.23 4.26 -11.76
N ALA A 96 -5.22 3.89 -10.98
CA ALA A 96 -5.07 2.54 -10.44
C ALA A 96 -6.24 2.17 -9.50
N ALA A 97 -6.64 3.09 -8.62
CA ALA A 97 -7.83 2.92 -7.78
C ALA A 97 -9.12 2.82 -8.60
N ALA A 98 -9.30 3.70 -9.59
CA ALA A 98 -10.48 3.68 -10.47
C ALA A 98 -10.55 2.39 -11.32
N LEU A 99 -9.41 1.91 -11.85
CA LEU A 99 -9.30 0.63 -12.52
C LEU A 99 -9.74 -0.52 -11.61
N SER A 100 -9.35 -0.45 -10.33
CA SER A 100 -9.69 -1.45 -9.32
C SER A 100 -11.18 -1.51 -9.03
N VAL A 101 -11.86 -0.38 -9.07
CA VAL A 101 -13.33 -0.34 -9.00
C VAL A 101 -13.94 -1.08 -10.20
N VAL A 102 -13.47 -0.78 -11.41
CA VAL A 102 -13.99 -1.43 -12.64
C VAL A 102 -13.74 -2.95 -12.59
N THR A 103 -12.52 -3.37 -12.25
CA THR A 103 -12.19 -4.79 -12.18
C THR A 103 -12.95 -5.52 -11.07
N SER A 104 -13.18 -4.88 -9.93
CA SER A 104 -14.00 -5.46 -8.84
C SER A 104 -15.48 -5.55 -9.20
N MET A 105 -16.01 -4.61 -9.99
CA MET A 105 -17.40 -4.70 -10.49
C MET A 105 -17.56 -5.79 -11.55
N LEU A 106 -16.55 -6.01 -12.39
CA LEU A 106 -16.56 -7.08 -13.39
C LEU A 106 -16.35 -8.47 -12.77
N PHE A 107 -15.56 -8.55 -11.72
CA PHE A 107 -15.17 -9.80 -11.05
C PHE A 107 -15.38 -9.68 -9.54
N PRO A 108 -16.63 -9.56 -9.06
CA PRO A 108 -16.91 -9.36 -7.64
C PRO A 108 -16.37 -10.52 -6.81
N GLN A 109 -15.65 -10.19 -5.74
CA GLN A 109 -15.09 -11.15 -4.79
C GLN A 109 -15.82 -11.04 -3.46
N MET A 110 -15.98 -12.18 -2.78
CA MET A 110 -16.49 -12.28 -1.43
C MET A 110 -15.43 -12.94 -0.55
N LEU A 111 -15.34 -12.51 0.69
CA LEU A 111 -14.37 -13.02 1.67
C LEU A 111 -15.07 -14.01 2.61
N LEU A 112 -14.36 -15.08 2.98
CA LEU A 112 -14.75 -15.92 4.10
C LEU A 112 -14.10 -15.34 5.36
N LEU A 113 -14.88 -14.61 6.14
CA LEU A 113 -14.43 -14.06 7.41
C LEU A 113 -14.67 -15.05 8.55
N PRO A 114 -13.81 -15.12 9.59
CA PRO A 114 -13.90 -16.11 10.67
C PRO A 114 -15.13 -15.94 11.56
N GLU A 115 -15.62 -14.72 11.71
CA GLU A 115 -16.81 -14.39 12.50
C GLU A 115 -17.89 -13.86 11.57
N ALA A 116 -19.13 -14.29 11.82
CA ALA A 116 -20.27 -13.77 11.04
C ALA A 116 -20.34 -12.26 11.19
N ALA A 117 -20.04 -11.57 10.10
CA ALA A 117 -20.08 -10.12 10.05
C ALA A 117 -21.56 -9.70 9.95
N GLU A 118 -22.18 -9.33 11.08
CA GLU A 118 -23.43 -8.60 11.04
C GLU A 118 -23.10 -7.14 10.67
N ALA A 119 -23.62 -6.68 9.54
CA ALA A 119 -23.49 -5.28 9.17
C ALA A 119 -24.36 -4.44 10.11
N GLU A 120 -23.74 -3.61 10.94
CA GLU A 120 -24.46 -2.79 11.92
C GLU A 120 -25.46 -1.82 11.27
N VAL A 121 -25.17 -1.23 10.15
CA VAL A 121 -26.10 -0.46 9.29
C VAL A 121 -25.47 -0.34 7.90
N ILE A 122 -26.11 -0.86 6.88
CA ILE A 122 -25.68 -0.68 5.49
C ILE A 122 -26.17 0.69 5.01
N PRO A 123 -25.26 1.64 4.68
CA PRO A 123 -25.70 2.91 4.11
C PRO A 123 -26.46 2.68 2.81
N GLN A 124 -27.73 3.07 2.77
CA GLN A 124 -28.62 2.78 1.64
C GLN A 124 -28.55 3.81 0.51
N GLY A 125 -27.72 4.85 0.64
CA GLY A 125 -27.64 5.88 -0.39
C GLY A 125 -26.45 6.83 -0.28
N LEU A 126 -26.19 7.55 -1.38
CA LEU A 126 -25.11 8.53 -1.46
C LEU A 126 -25.20 9.61 -0.36
N GLY A 127 -26.42 10.03 0.02
CA GLY A 127 -26.63 11.03 1.08
C GLY A 127 -26.10 10.57 2.43
N GLU A 128 -26.28 9.30 2.75
CA GLU A 128 -25.83 8.71 4.01
C GLU A 128 -24.31 8.52 4.04
N VAL A 129 -23.71 8.10 2.93
CA VAL A 129 -22.26 8.03 2.75
C VAL A 129 -21.64 9.42 2.89
N MET A 130 -22.23 10.44 2.25
CA MET A 130 -21.76 11.82 2.35
C MET A 130 -21.91 12.39 3.75
N HIS A 131 -23.01 12.12 4.43
CA HIS A 131 -23.23 12.53 5.82
C HIS A 131 -22.19 11.90 6.76
N THR A 132 -21.94 10.60 6.63
CA THR A 132 -20.92 9.88 7.41
C THR A 132 -19.54 10.47 7.16
N LEU A 133 -19.20 10.74 5.90
CA LEU A 133 -17.94 11.34 5.52
C LEU A 133 -17.75 12.74 6.15
N LEU A 134 -18.73 13.62 6.01
CA LEU A 134 -18.70 14.99 6.56
C LEU A 134 -18.63 15.01 8.08
N SER A 135 -19.40 14.13 8.75
CA SER A 135 -19.39 14.00 10.20
C SER A 135 -18.05 13.51 10.73
N ASN A 136 -17.42 12.56 10.02
CA ASN A 136 -16.12 12.00 10.39
C ASN A 136 -14.98 13.00 10.16
N ILE A 137 -15.05 13.82 9.13
CA ILE A 137 -14.03 14.85 8.82
C ILE A 137 -13.84 15.84 9.97
N VAL A 138 -14.94 16.27 10.61
CA VAL A 138 -14.91 17.29 11.67
C VAL A 138 -14.83 16.69 13.09
N SER A 139 -14.60 15.41 13.21
CA SER A 139 -14.47 14.73 14.51
C SER A 139 -13.26 15.26 15.29
N ASN A 140 -13.31 15.17 16.63
CA ASN A 140 -12.17 15.55 17.48
C ASN A 140 -10.94 14.70 17.10
N PRO A 141 -9.73 15.30 16.89
CA PRO A 141 -8.55 14.58 16.42
C PRO A 141 -8.10 13.45 17.37
N ILE A 142 -8.17 13.67 18.68
CA ILE A 142 -7.79 12.65 19.68
C ILE A 142 -8.82 11.51 19.65
N SER A 143 -10.09 11.84 19.62
CA SER A 143 -11.18 10.84 19.52
C SER A 143 -11.07 10.06 18.21
N ALA A 144 -10.72 10.71 17.11
CA ALA A 144 -10.51 10.04 15.81
C ALA A 144 -9.40 8.98 15.92
N ILE A 145 -8.28 9.30 16.55
CA ILE A 145 -7.16 8.35 16.76
C ILE A 145 -7.59 7.21 17.69
N MET A 146 -8.24 7.53 18.81
CA MET A 146 -8.67 6.53 19.80
C MET A 146 -9.69 5.53 19.24
N ASN A 147 -10.64 6.01 18.44
CA ASN A 147 -11.73 5.20 17.89
C ASN A 147 -11.44 4.64 16.48
N GLY A 148 -10.27 4.91 15.91
CA GLY A 148 -9.93 4.47 14.57
C GLY A 148 -10.80 5.11 13.47
N ASN A 149 -11.24 6.37 13.67
CA ASN A 149 -11.92 7.13 12.62
C ASN A 149 -10.89 7.64 11.60
N TYR A 150 -10.57 6.80 10.63
CA TYR A 150 -9.50 7.07 9.67
C TYR A 150 -9.77 8.27 8.76
N ILE A 151 -11.03 8.61 8.49
CA ILE A 151 -11.38 9.81 7.71
C ILE A 151 -10.96 11.07 8.50
N GLY A 152 -11.31 11.13 9.78
CA GLY A 152 -10.88 12.20 10.67
C GLY A 152 -9.36 12.24 10.85
N ILE A 153 -8.73 11.07 11.03
CA ILE A 153 -7.26 10.94 11.16
C ILE A 153 -6.57 11.50 9.92
N LEU A 154 -7.02 11.11 8.72
CA LEU A 154 -6.45 11.59 7.46
C LEU A 154 -6.62 13.10 7.31
N MET A 155 -7.81 13.63 7.57
CA MET A 155 -8.08 15.07 7.49
C MET A 155 -7.19 15.86 8.45
N TRP A 156 -7.14 15.48 9.73
CA TRP A 156 -6.29 16.16 10.71
C TRP A 156 -4.80 15.99 10.42
N GLY A 157 -4.37 14.84 9.91
CA GLY A 157 -3.00 14.62 9.43
C GLY A 157 -2.65 15.57 8.28
N CYS A 158 -3.55 15.74 7.31
CA CYS A 158 -3.38 16.69 6.20
C CYS A 158 -3.30 18.12 6.68
N LEU A 159 -4.24 18.58 7.51
CA LEU A 159 -4.28 19.95 8.02
C LEU A 159 -3.03 20.26 8.86
N PHE A 160 -2.65 19.35 9.75
CA PHE A 160 -1.46 19.49 10.59
C PHE A 160 -0.18 19.52 9.73
N GLY A 161 -0.04 18.62 8.76
CA GLY A 161 1.11 18.59 7.87
C GLY A 161 1.26 19.87 7.04
N VAL A 162 0.16 20.39 6.47
CA VAL A 162 0.16 21.66 5.73
C VAL A 162 0.50 22.84 6.62
N ALA A 163 -0.03 22.90 7.85
CA ALA A 163 0.30 23.93 8.83
C ALA A 163 1.78 23.88 9.21
N MET A 164 2.32 22.67 9.47
CA MET A 164 3.72 22.47 9.80
C MET A 164 4.67 22.81 8.64
N LYS A 165 4.26 22.58 7.40
CA LYS A 165 5.00 23.04 6.22
C LYS A 165 5.22 24.56 6.22
N LYS A 166 4.20 25.32 6.62
CA LYS A 166 4.23 26.79 6.61
C LYS A 166 4.92 27.40 7.84
N LEU A 167 4.68 26.84 9.02
CA LEU A 167 5.04 27.43 10.30
C LEU A 167 6.20 26.70 11.00
N GLY A 168 6.42 25.42 10.69
CA GLY A 168 7.41 24.60 11.36
C GLY A 168 8.85 24.98 10.99
N ALA A 169 9.70 25.15 12.01
CA ALA A 169 11.14 25.21 11.80
C ALA A 169 11.67 23.88 11.23
N ASP A 170 12.84 23.91 10.58
CA ASP A 170 13.43 22.70 9.97
C ASP A 170 13.67 21.60 11.01
N SER A 171 14.08 21.95 12.23
CA SER A 171 14.22 21.01 13.35
C SER A 171 12.91 20.29 13.71
N THR A 172 11.78 21.00 13.65
CA THR A 172 10.45 20.44 13.92
C THR A 172 10.00 19.52 12.80
N LYS A 173 10.30 19.85 11.53
CA LYS A 173 10.02 18.97 10.39
C LYS A 173 10.85 17.69 10.46
N VAL A 174 12.13 17.80 10.83
CA VAL A 174 13.00 16.64 11.08
C VAL A 174 12.46 15.78 12.24
N PHE A 175 12.02 16.38 13.34
CA PHE A 175 11.38 15.66 14.44
C PHE A 175 10.13 14.88 13.98
N LEU A 176 9.28 15.50 13.15
CA LEU A 176 8.09 14.85 12.62
C LEU A 176 8.44 13.67 11.68
N SER A 177 9.49 13.81 10.86
CA SER A 177 10.03 12.72 10.05
C SER A 177 10.54 11.57 10.92
N ASN A 178 11.36 11.87 11.91
CA ASN A 178 11.89 10.88 12.84
C ASN A 178 10.77 10.15 13.61
N THR A 179 9.69 10.85 13.93
CA THR A 179 8.51 10.25 14.57
C THR A 179 7.81 9.27 13.63
N ALA A 180 7.62 9.63 12.36
CA ALA A 180 7.06 8.74 11.36
C ALA A 180 7.94 7.49 11.15
N ASP A 181 9.26 7.66 11.11
CA ASP A 181 10.22 6.56 10.99
C ASP A 181 10.20 5.63 12.22
N ALA A 182 10.07 6.21 13.42
CA ALA A 182 9.95 5.44 14.65
C ALA A 182 8.68 4.58 14.67
N VAL A 183 7.53 5.15 14.33
CA VAL A 183 6.25 4.42 14.24
C VAL A 183 6.32 3.35 13.15
N SER A 184 6.87 3.67 11.98
CA SER A 184 7.09 2.70 10.89
C SER A 184 8.01 1.55 11.33
N THR A 185 9.00 1.83 12.19
CA THR A 185 9.88 0.81 12.75
C THR A 185 9.13 -0.13 13.70
N ILE A 186 8.22 0.40 14.53
CA ILE A 186 7.34 -0.43 15.39
C ILE A 186 6.48 -1.35 14.53
N VAL A 187 5.89 -0.83 13.44
CA VAL A 187 5.12 -1.65 12.48
C VAL A 187 5.99 -2.78 11.89
N ARG A 188 7.24 -2.48 11.49
CA ARG A 188 8.17 -3.52 11.01
C ARG A 188 8.45 -4.60 12.06
N TRP A 189 8.57 -4.24 13.33
CA TRP A 189 8.71 -5.23 14.40
C TRP A 189 7.49 -6.13 14.53
N ILE A 190 6.28 -5.56 14.47
CA ILE A 190 5.03 -6.33 14.47
C ILE A 190 4.98 -7.25 13.25
N ILE A 191 5.30 -6.74 12.05
CA ILE A 191 5.33 -7.54 10.81
C ILE A 191 6.38 -8.67 10.87
N ASN A 192 7.47 -8.50 11.58
CA ASN A 192 8.43 -9.61 11.82
C ASN A 192 7.82 -10.79 12.60
N LEU A 193 6.73 -10.57 13.33
CA LEU A 193 5.95 -11.62 14.01
C LEU A 193 4.86 -12.22 13.10
N ALA A 194 4.68 -11.70 11.88
CA ALA A 194 3.68 -12.19 10.92
C ALA A 194 3.71 -13.71 10.68
N PRO A 195 4.86 -14.41 10.65
CA PRO A 195 4.86 -15.86 10.49
C PRO A 195 4.00 -16.58 11.53
N PHE A 196 4.04 -16.15 12.79
CA PHE A 196 3.23 -16.70 13.88
C PHE A 196 1.78 -16.20 13.83
N GLY A 197 1.59 -14.91 13.54
CA GLY A 197 0.26 -14.33 13.38
C GLY A 197 -0.52 -14.97 12.23
N ILE A 198 0.11 -15.13 11.06
CA ILE A 198 -0.49 -15.73 9.87
C ILE A 198 -0.75 -17.24 10.12
N MET A 199 0.14 -17.93 10.80
CA MET A 199 -0.11 -19.31 11.22
C MET A 199 -1.41 -19.42 12.03
N GLY A 200 -1.64 -18.53 13.00
CA GLY A 200 -2.88 -18.51 13.80
C GLY A 200 -4.11 -18.10 12.98
N LEU A 201 -3.99 -17.11 12.09
CA LEU A 201 -5.08 -16.68 11.20
C LEU A 201 -5.50 -17.81 10.25
N VAL A 202 -4.52 -18.47 9.60
CA VAL A 202 -4.77 -19.58 8.69
C VAL A 202 -5.38 -20.76 9.42
N PHE A 203 -4.84 -21.10 10.61
CA PHE A 203 -5.41 -22.13 11.46
C PHE A 203 -6.91 -21.85 11.73
N THR A 204 -7.24 -20.65 12.21
CA THR A 204 -8.62 -20.27 12.51
C THR A 204 -9.52 -20.36 11.27
N ASN A 205 -9.07 -19.81 10.15
CA ASN A 205 -9.85 -19.81 8.90
C ASN A 205 -10.08 -21.23 8.36
N VAL A 206 -9.07 -22.09 8.39
CA VAL A 206 -9.19 -23.50 7.92
C VAL A 206 -10.08 -24.32 8.84
N VAL A 207 -10.01 -24.12 10.16
CA VAL A 207 -10.90 -24.79 11.11
C VAL A 207 -12.37 -24.36 10.91
N SER A 208 -12.61 -23.05 10.67
CA SER A 208 -13.97 -22.50 10.50
C SER A 208 -14.58 -22.80 9.12
N ASN A 209 -13.79 -22.71 8.04
CA ASN A 209 -14.28 -22.68 6.65
C ASN A 209 -13.74 -23.83 5.78
N GLY A 210 -12.90 -24.68 6.33
CA GLY A 210 -12.23 -25.74 5.59
C GLY A 210 -11.22 -25.22 4.56
N LEU A 211 -10.81 -26.10 3.63
CA LEU A 211 -9.83 -25.77 2.58
C LEU A 211 -10.44 -24.93 1.44
N ALA A 212 -11.76 -24.70 1.42
CA ALA A 212 -12.43 -23.88 0.41
C ALA A 212 -11.94 -22.42 0.40
N ILE A 213 -11.38 -21.94 1.53
CA ILE A 213 -10.79 -20.61 1.65
C ILE A 213 -9.69 -20.36 0.60
N PHE A 214 -8.88 -21.38 0.29
CA PHE A 214 -7.77 -21.23 -0.67
C PHE A 214 -8.27 -20.98 -2.10
N THR A 215 -9.43 -21.52 -2.47
CA THR A 215 -10.04 -21.22 -3.77
C THR A 215 -10.51 -19.76 -3.84
N GLN A 216 -11.16 -19.26 -2.79
CA GLN A 216 -11.59 -17.86 -2.76
C GLN A 216 -10.43 -16.89 -2.67
N TYR A 217 -9.47 -17.17 -1.80
CA TYR A 217 -8.26 -16.36 -1.70
C TYR A 217 -7.44 -16.40 -2.99
N GLY A 218 -7.42 -17.54 -3.70
CA GLY A 218 -6.82 -17.65 -5.02
C GLY A 218 -7.49 -16.76 -6.07
N LYS A 219 -8.83 -16.69 -6.09
CA LYS A 219 -9.57 -15.78 -6.99
C LYS A 219 -9.30 -14.32 -6.68
N LEU A 220 -9.32 -13.95 -5.38
CA LEU A 220 -8.97 -12.61 -4.93
C LEU A 220 -7.53 -12.24 -5.33
N GLN A 221 -6.59 -13.16 -5.13
CA GLN A 221 -5.19 -13.00 -5.51
C GLN A 221 -5.04 -12.78 -7.02
N LEU A 222 -5.76 -13.55 -7.84
CA LEU A 222 -5.77 -13.38 -9.29
C LEU A 222 -6.32 -12.02 -9.71
N LEU A 223 -7.37 -11.53 -9.06
CA LEU A 223 -7.93 -10.20 -9.33
C LEU A 223 -6.91 -9.11 -8.99
N LEU A 224 -6.31 -9.17 -7.80
CA LEU A 224 -5.29 -8.21 -7.35
C LEU A 224 -4.08 -8.19 -8.29
N VAL A 225 -3.45 -9.33 -8.49
CA VAL A 225 -2.26 -9.46 -9.35
C VAL A 225 -2.59 -9.11 -10.79
N GLY A 226 -3.73 -9.58 -11.30
CA GLY A 226 -4.18 -9.28 -12.66
C GLY A 226 -4.38 -7.77 -12.88
N THR A 227 -5.00 -7.08 -11.92
CA THR A 227 -5.20 -5.62 -11.99
C THR A 227 -3.86 -4.88 -11.92
N ILE A 228 -2.93 -5.29 -11.04
CA ILE A 228 -1.59 -4.73 -10.94
C ILE A 228 -0.81 -4.92 -12.25
N LEU A 229 -0.84 -6.12 -12.83
CA LEU A 229 -0.17 -6.40 -14.09
C LEU A 229 -0.80 -5.62 -15.25
N PHE A 230 -2.12 -5.46 -15.27
CA PHE A 230 -2.80 -4.64 -16.28
C PHE A 230 -2.41 -3.16 -16.15
N MET A 231 -2.30 -2.65 -14.92
CA MET A 231 -1.80 -1.29 -14.69
C MET A 231 -0.37 -1.13 -15.24
N ALA A 232 0.54 -2.06 -14.90
CA ALA A 232 1.94 -2.02 -15.30
C ALA A 232 2.17 -2.13 -16.82
N HIS A 233 1.38 -2.98 -17.50
CA HIS A 233 1.64 -3.32 -18.90
C HIS A 233 0.71 -2.64 -19.90
N VAL A 234 -0.39 -2.04 -19.44
CA VAL A 234 -1.36 -1.37 -20.33
C VAL A 234 -1.53 0.09 -19.96
N ILE A 235 -1.91 0.40 -18.73
CA ILE A 235 -2.27 1.76 -18.34
C ILE A 235 -1.03 2.67 -18.26
N ASN A 236 0.02 2.25 -17.52
CA ASN A 236 1.25 3.04 -17.41
C ASN A 236 1.88 3.30 -18.80
N PRO A 237 2.03 2.29 -19.70
CA PRO A 237 2.47 2.51 -21.06
C PRO A 237 1.61 3.51 -21.83
N ILE A 238 0.28 3.47 -21.71
CA ILE A 238 -0.61 4.44 -22.36
C ILE A 238 -0.32 5.87 -21.87
N ILE A 239 -0.18 6.05 -20.56
CA ILE A 239 0.12 7.37 -19.98
C ILE A 239 1.48 7.87 -20.48
N ILE A 240 2.52 7.02 -20.47
CA ILE A 240 3.85 7.36 -21.00
C ILE A 240 3.77 7.73 -22.48
N PHE A 241 3.01 6.96 -23.28
CA PHE A 241 2.81 7.26 -24.71
C PHE A 241 2.15 8.62 -24.93
N ILE A 242 1.16 8.99 -24.11
CA ILE A 242 0.50 10.31 -24.21
C ILE A 242 1.51 11.45 -24.06
N TYR A 243 2.47 11.32 -23.15
CA TYR A 243 3.48 12.35 -22.86
C TYR A 243 4.64 12.35 -23.85
N LEU A 244 5.16 11.17 -24.23
CA LEU A 244 6.37 11.04 -25.03
C LEU A 244 6.14 10.84 -26.53
N ARG A 245 4.93 10.40 -26.93
CA ARG A 245 4.54 10.12 -28.34
C ARG A 245 5.50 9.14 -29.03
N CYS A 246 6.07 8.21 -28.28
CA CYS A 246 6.94 7.14 -28.79
C CYS A 246 6.54 5.81 -28.15
N ASN A 247 7.14 4.70 -28.64
CA ASN A 247 6.91 3.39 -28.02
C ASN A 247 7.39 3.38 -26.56
N PRO A 248 6.49 3.20 -25.55
CA PRO A 248 6.84 3.27 -24.14
C PRO A 248 7.51 1.98 -23.62
N TYR A 249 7.29 0.84 -24.26
CA TYR A 249 7.68 -0.47 -23.76
C TYR A 249 9.19 -0.64 -23.50
N PRO A 250 10.11 -0.06 -24.29
CA PRO A 250 11.53 -0.14 -23.95
C PRO A 250 11.89 0.51 -22.60
N LEU A 251 11.17 1.55 -22.19
CA LEU A 251 11.33 2.17 -20.86
C LEU A 251 10.67 1.28 -19.79
N VAL A 252 9.43 0.89 -19.98
CA VAL A 252 8.65 0.10 -19.02
C VAL A 252 9.36 -1.22 -18.68
N PHE A 253 9.79 -1.99 -19.69
CA PHE A 253 10.47 -3.25 -19.41
C PHE A 253 11.84 -3.09 -18.74
N ARG A 254 12.55 -1.98 -18.99
CA ARG A 254 13.77 -1.68 -18.24
C ARG A 254 13.48 -1.40 -16.78
N CYS A 255 12.44 -0.59 -16.50
CA CYS A 255 12.03 -0.25 -15.14
C CYS A 255 11.54 -1.49 -14.38
N LEU A 256 10.70 -2.31 -14.98
CA LEU A 256 10.23 -3.55 -14.37
C LEU A 256 11.37 -4.54 -14.10
N ARG A 257 12.33 -4.67 -15.04
CA ARG A 257 13.44 -5.59 -14.91
C ARG A 257 14.47 -5.17 -13.85
N GLU A 258 14.82 -3.89 -13.76
CA GLU A 258 15.88 -3.41 -12.86
C GLU A 258 15.31 -2.99 -11.50
N SER A 259 14.29 -2.15 -11.50
CA SER A 259 13.64 -1.66 -10.29
C SER A 259 12.57 -2.64 -9.77
N GLY A 260 11.61 -3.00 -10.63
CA GLY A 260 10.48 -3.84 -10.24
C GLY A 260 10.91 -5.19 -9.68
N LEU A 261 11.85 -5.88 -10.33
CA LEU A 261 12.33 -7.18 -9.85
C LEU A 261 13.01 -7.08 -8.47
N THR A 262 13.82 -6.04 -8.24
CA THR A 262 14.45 -5.83 -6.94
C THR A 262 13.41 -5.50 -5.87
N ALA A 263 12.44 -4.63 -6.20
CA ALA A 263 11.35 -4.26 -5.32
C ALA A 263 10.44 -5.43 -4.99
N PHE A 264 10.18 -6.34 -5.94
CA PHE A 264 9.42 -7.57 -5.73
C PHE A 264 10.00 -8.42 -4.59
N PHE A 265 11.31 -8.59 -4.56
CA PHE A 265 11.95 -9.42 -3.52
C PHE A 265 12.15 -8.68 -2.21
N THR A 266 12.40 -7.37 -2.24
CA THR A 266 12.59 -6.58 -1.01
C THR A 266 11.28 -6.20 -0.34
N ARG A 267 10.18 -6.09 -1.11
CA ARG A 267 8.86 -5.64 -0.66
C ARG A 267 8.94 -4.29 0.06
N SER A 268 9.84 -3.42 -0.41
CA SER A 268 10.04 -2.09 0.18
C SER A 268 10.48 -1.09 -0.87
N SER A 269 9.61 -0.17 -1.24
CA SER A 269 9.93 0.96 -2.14
C SER A 269 11.06 1.82 -1.55
N ALA A 270 11.06 2.02 -0.23
CA ALA A 270 12.10 2.79 0.44
C ALA A 270 13.49 2.12 0.32
N ALA A 271 13.57 0.79 0.48
CA ALA A 271 14.82 0.05 0.30
C ALA A 271 15.30 0.06 -1.17
N ASN A 272 14.39 0.29 -2.11
CA ASN A 272 14.70 0.32 -3.55
C ASN A 272 15.14 1.70 -4.07
N ILE A 273 15.06 2.76 -3.25
CA ILE A 273 15.49 4.12 -3.63
C ILE A 273 16.90 4.15 -4.26
N PRO A 274 17.94 3.52 -3.68
CA PRO A 274 19.28 3.54 -4.29
C PRO A 274 19.32 2.89 -5.67
N VAL A 275 18.56 1.81 -5.88
CA VAL A 275 18.45 1.12 -7.18
C VAL A 275 17.78 2.03 -8.20
N ASN A 276 16.69 2.70 -7.82
CA ASN A 276 15.96 3.63 -8.68
C ASN A 276 16.82 4.85 -9.05
N MET A 277 17.58 5.40 -8.10
CA MET A 277 18.50 6.52 -8.37
C MET A 277 19.61 6.11 -9.36
N ALA A 278 20.24 4.94 -9.15
CA ALA A 278 21.25 4.42 -10.07
C ALA A 278 20.67 4.14 -11.46
N MET A 279 19.40 3.72 -11.54
CA MET A 279 18.71 3.55 -12.81
C MET A 279 18.43 4.88 -13.50
N CYS A 280 17.99 5.91 -12.77
CA CYS A 280 17.80 7.27 -13.30
C CYS A 280 19.10 7.83 -13.89
N GLU A 281 20.24 7.60 -13.22
CA GLU A 281 21.56 7.97 -13.73
C GLU A 281 21.88 7.26 -15.06
N LYS A 282 21.66 5.95 -15.16
CA LYS A 282 21.82 5.17 -16.41
C LYS A 282 20.89 5.65 -17.53
N LEU A 283 19.72 6.16 -17.20
CA LEU A 283 18.77 6.74 -18.15
C LEU A 283 19.16 8.16 -18.57
N GLY A 284 20.21 8.75 -17.97
CA GLY A 284 20.71 10.08 -18.27
C GLY A 284 19.86 11.22 -17.71
N LEU A 285 19.08 10.95 -16.66
CA LEU A 285 18.28 11.96 -16.00
C LEU A 285 19.14 12.91 -15.15
N ASP A 286 18.65 14.11 -14.94
CA ASP A 286 19.29 15.14 -14.12
C ASP A 286 19.32 14.72 -12.65
N LYS A 287 20.52 14.71 -12.06
CA LYS A 287 20.75 14.31 -10.68
C LYS A 287 19.98 15.14 -9.67
N ASP A 288 19.89 16.45 -9.85
CA ASP A 288 19.16 17.32 -8.93
C ASP A 288 17.66 17.03 -8.96
N PHE A 289 17.14 16.59 -10.11
CA PHE A 289 15.75 16.21 -10.27
C PHE A 289 15.47 14.83 -9.65
N TYR A 290 16.22 13.77 -10.03
CA TYR A 290 15.88 12.43 -9.53
C TYR A 290 16.25 12.22 -8.06
N SER A 291 17.23 12.98 -7.52
CA SER A 291 17.57 12.91 -6.08
C SER A 291 16.41 13.32 -5.16
N VAL A 292 15.44 14.05 -5.69
CA VAL A 292 14.24 14.46 -4.94
C VAL A 292 13.00 13.69 -5.41
N SER A 293 12.81 13.51 -6.73
CA SER A 293 11.62 12.85 -7.25
C SER A 293 11.54 11.37 -6.87
N ILE A 294 12.67 10.63 -6.83
CA ILE A 294 12.67 9.20 -6.49
C ILE A 294 12.34 8.94 -5.02
N PRO A 295 12.98 9.60 -4.02
CA PRO A 295 12.56 9.43 -2.63
C PRO A 295 11.10 9.85 -2.39
N LEU A 296 10.63 10.86 -3.09
CA LEU A 296 9.25 11.30 -3.01
C LEU A 296 8.30 10.27 -3.64
N GLY A 297 8.64 9.73 -4.82
CA GLY A 297 7.89 8.66 -5.49
C GLY A 297 7.72 7.44 -4.59
N ALA A 298 8.80 7.01 -3.93
CA ALA A 298 8.76 5.88 -3.00
C ALA A 298 7.77 6.03 -1.82
N THR A 299 7.18 7.22 -1.65
CA THR A 299 6.15 7.49 -0.64
C THR A 299 4.78 7.84 -1.21
N ILE A 300 4.69 8.43 -2.40
CA ILE A 300 3.43 8.95 -2.95
C ILE A 300 2.98 8.26 -4.24
N ASN A 301 3.88 7.63 -4.98
CA ASN A 301 3.55 6.87 -6.19
C ASN A 301 3.21 5.42 -5.82
N MET A 302 2.00 5.20 -5.38
CA MET A 302 1.57 3.97 -4.73
C MET A 302 0.39 3.31 -5.47
N ASP A 303 0.53 3.13 -6.79
CA ASP A 303 -0.48 2.55 -7.68
C ASP A 303 -0.97 1.18 -7.18
N GLY A 304 -0.05 0.29 -6.83
CA GLY A 304 -0.36 -1.03 -6.34
C GLY A 304 -1.03 -1.03 -4.97
N ALA A 305 -0.63 -0.10 -4.08
CA ALA A 305 -1.29 0.07 -2.79
C ALA A 305 -2.73 0.56 -2.97
N ALA A 306 -2.97 1.51 -3.88
CA ALA A 306 -4.31 1.98 -4.20
C ALA A 306 -5.20 0.85 -4.77
N ILE A 307 -4.63 -0.04 -5.62
CA ILE A 307 -5.31 -1.24 -6.11
C ILE A 307 -5.70 -2.14 -4.94
N THR A 308 -4.76 -2.44 -4.06
CA THR A 308 -4.98 -3.32 -2.90
C THR A 308 -6.07 -2.77 -1.98
N ILE A 309 -5.96 -1.51 -1.57
CA ILE A 309 -6.94 -0.86 -0.69
C ILE A 309 -8.33 -0.94 -1.33
N THR A 310 -8.46 -0.59 -2.60
CA THR A 310 -9.76 -0.53 -3.30
C THR A 310 -10.38 -1.92 -3.45
N ILE A 311 -9.63 -2.92 -3.97
CA ILE A 311 -10.16 -4.28 -4.19
C ILE A 311 -10.54 -4.94 -2.88
N MET A 312 -9.71 -4.83 -1.84
CA MET A 312 -9.99 -5.42 -0.54
C MET A 312 -11.20 -4.79 0.13
N THR A 313 -11.38 -3.47 0.01
CA THR A 313 -12.56 -2.77 0.53
C THR A 313 -13.83 -3.18 -0.21
N LEU A 314 -13.78 -3.28 -1.55
CA LEU A 314 -14.93 -3.72 -2.34
C LEU A 314 -15.27 -5.20 -2.09
N ALA A 315 -14.28 -6.05 -1.86
CA ALA A 315 -14.50 -7.43 -1.45
C ALA A 315 -15.19 -7.51 -0.07
N ALA A 316 -14.82 -6.63 0.87
CA ALA A 316 -15.52 -6.51 2.14
C ALA A 316 -16.97 -6.04 1.96
N ALA A 317 -17.21 -5.00 1.16
CA ALA A 317 -18.54 -4.50 0.85
C ALA A 317 -19.42 -5.58 0.21
N ASN A 318 -18.90 -6.32 -0.77
CA ASN A 318 -19.60 -7.43 -1.43
C ASN A 318 -19.93 -8.55 -0.43
N THR A 319 -19.04 -8.86 0.51
CA THR A 319 -19.24 -9.88 1.56
C THR A 319 -20.41 -9.51 2.46
N LEU A 320 -20.59 -8.23 2.74
CA LEU A 320 -21.69 -7.69 3.54
C LEU A 320 -22.97 -7.43 2.71
N GLY A 321 -22.98 -7.79 1.42
CA GLY A 321 -24.14 -7.58 0.55
C GLY A 321 -24.42 -6.11 0.19
N MET A 322 -23.41 -5.23 0.38
CA MET A 322 -23.55 -3.80 0.11
C MET A 322 -23.49 -3.51 -1.38
N GLN A 323 -24.40 -2.68 -1.89
CA GLN A 323 -24.35 -2.17 -3.26
C GLN A 323 -23.59 -0.86 -3.30
N VAL A 324 -22.43 -0.87 -3.98
CA VAL A 324 -21.60 0.32 -4.12
C VAL A 324 -22.06 1.15 -5.33
N SER A 325 -22.61 2.34 -5.06
CA SER A 325 -23.04 3.26 -6.11
C SER A 325 -21.82 3.89 -6.81
N LEU A 326 -21.99 4.35 -8.06
CA LEU A 326 -20.90 5.00 -8.81
C LEU A 326 -20.27 6.20 -8.08
N PRO A 327 -21.03 7.13 -7.45
CA PRO A 327 -20.42 8.20 -6.67
C PRO A 327 -19.61 7.70 -5.48
N ALA A 328 -20.08 6.67 -4.76
CA ALA A 328 -19.33 6.06 -3.66
C ALA A 328 -18.04 5.40 -4.15
N ALA A 329 -18.07 4.77 -5.34
CA ALA A 329 -16.90 4.20 -5.98
C ALA A 329 -15.86 5.26 -6.39
N ILE A 330 -16.28 6.43 -6.86
CA ILE A 330 -15.40 7.57 -7.15
C ILE A 330 -14.75 8.08 -5.85
N LEU A 331 -15.54 8.24 -4.78
CA LEU A 331 -15.02 8.64 -3.47
C LEU A 331 -14.01 7.62 -2.92
N LEU A 332 -14.32 6.32 -3.06
CA LEU A 332 -13.38 5.26 -2.70
C LEU A 332 -12.06 5.39 -3.48
N SER A 333 -12.13 5.65 -4.79
CA SER A 333 -10.93 5.83 -5.62
C SER A 333 -10.08 7.00 -5.15
N ILE A 334 -10.71 8.13 -4.81
CA ILE A 334 -10.02 9.31 -4.26
C ILE A 334 -9.39 8.98 -2.90
N MET A 335 -10.14 8.36 -2.00
CA MET A 335 -9.65 8.00 -0.66
C MET A 335 -8.53 6.97 -0.72
N SER A 336 -8.66 5.95 -1.58
CA SER A 336 -7.61 4.96 -1.77
C SER A 336 -6.33 5.57 -2.33
N ALA A 337 -6.43 6.51 -3.29
CA ALA A 337 -5.27 7.21 -3.83
C ALA A 337 -4.58 8.09 -2.79
N LEU A 338 -5.35 8.89 -2.04
CA LEU A 338 -4.82 9.73 -0.96
C LEU A 338 -4.24 8.88 0.18
N GLY A 339 -4.93 7.80 0.56
CA GLY A 339 -4.48 6.90 1.60
C GLY A 339 -3.20 6.17 1.19
N ALA A 340 -3.12 5.71 -0.06
CA ALA A 340 -1.94 5.01 -0.59
C ALA A 340 -0.67 5.84 -0.43
N CYS A 341 -0.73 7.17 -0.56
CA CYS A 341 0.39 8.08 -0.26
C CYS A 341 0.87 7.98 1.22
N GLY A 342 0.08 7.40 2.10
CA GLY A 342 0.42 7.10 3.50
C GLY A 342 0.88 5.66 3.74
N ALA A 343 1.08 4.85 2.70
CA ALA A 343 1.43 3.43 2.85
C ALA A 343 2.87 3.16 3.34
N SER A 344 3.69 4.21 3.51
CA SER A 344 5.02 4.14 4.15
C SER A 344 6.10 3.30 3.44
N GLY A 345 5.84 2.75 2.25
CA GLY A 345 6.83 1.96 1.48
C GLY A 345 7.43 0.76 2.24
N VAL A 346 6.72 0.22 3.24
CA VAL A 346 7.09 -0.97 4.00
C VAL A 346 6.15 -2.12 3.67
N ALA A 347 6.65 -3.36 3.79
CA ALA A 347 5.88 -4.55 3.52
C ALA A 347 4.53 -4.56 4.29
N GLY A 348 3.43 -4.80 3.58
CA GLY A 348 2.08 -4.84 4.15
C GLY A 348 1.51 -3.47 4.58
N GLY A 349 2.17 -2.36 4.25
CA GLY A 349 1.72 -1.02 4.62
C GLY A 349 0.35 -0.66 4.05
N SER A 350 0.05 -1.05 2.82
CA SER A 350 -1.25 -0.84 2.16
C SER A 350 -2.40 -1.49 2.90
N LEU A 351 -2.19 -2.68 3.48
CA LEU A 351 -3.22 -3.42 4.21
C LEU A 351 -3.74 -2.64 5.43
N LEU A 352 -2.86 -1.89 6.08
CA LEU A 352 -3.22 -1.09 7.25
C LEU A 352 -4.12 0.12 6.92
N LEU A 353 -4.29 0.42 5.63
CA LEU A 353 -5.15 1.50 5.13
C LEU A 353 -6.54 1.01 4.69
N ILE A 354 -6.74 -0.31 4.63
CA ILE A 354 -8.07 -0.91 4.32
C ILE A 354 -9.14 -0.41 5.30
N PRO A 355 -8.94 -0.34 6.62
CA PRO A 355 -9.95 0.17 7.54
C PRO A 355 -10.39 1.60 7.25
N MET A 356 -9.46 2.46 6.77
CA MET A 356 -9.78 3.80 6.32
C MET A 356 -10.78 3.79 5.17
N ALA A 357 -10.55 2.98 4.16
CA ALA A 357 -11.44 2.85 3.00
C ALA A 357 -12.77 2.17 3.36
N CYS A 358 -12.75 1.17 4.23
CA CYS A 358 -13.93 0.49 4.77
C CYS A 358 -14.84 1.47 5.56
N SER A 359 -14.25 2.41 6.29
CA SER A 359 -15.02 3.40 7.07
C SER A 359 -15.86 4.32 6.20
N LEU A 360 -15.54 4.50 4.92
CA LEU A 360 -16.37 5.22 3.94
C LEU A 360 -17.76 4.58 3.78
N PHE A 361 -17.81 3.26 3.90
CA PHE A 361 -19.05 2.48 3.76
C PHE A 361 -19.69 2.15 5.13
N GLY A 362 -19.22 2.71 6.24
CA GLY A 362 -19.70 2.37 7.57
C GLY A 362 -19.33 0.95 8.02
N ILE A 363 -18.41 0.29 7.34
CA ILE A 363 -17.90 -1.03 7.74
C ILE A 363 -17.10 -0.87 9.04
N SER A 364 -17.47 -1.63 10.08
CA SER A 364 -16.83 -1.55 11.39
C SER A 364 -15.35 -1.87 11.32
N ASN A 365 -14.58 -1.28 12.24
CA ASN A 365 -13.15 -1.51 12.28
C ASN A 365 -12.79 -2.98 12.56
N ASP A 366 -13.65 -3.71 13.28
CA ASP A 366 -13.44 -5.12 13.57
C ASP A 366 -13.56 -5.98 12.31
N ILE A 367 -14.56 -5.73 11.46
CA ILE A 367 -14.69 -6.39 10.15
C ILE A 367 -13.52 -5.99 9.24
N ALA A 368 -13.19 -4.71 9.18
CA ALA A 368 -12.07 -4.22 8.37
C ALA A 368 -10.75 -4.87 8.77
N MET A 369 -10.51 -5.11 10.07
CA MET A 369 -9.32 -5.80 10.55
C MET A 369 -9.32 -7.30 10.22
N GLN A 370 -10.48 -7.96 10.11
CA GLN A 370 -10.56 -9.32 9.58
C GLN A 370 -10.14 -9.34 8.10
N VAL A 371 -10.58 -8.34 7.31
CA VAL A 371 -10.15 -8.16 5.90
C VAL A 371 -8.64 -7.94 5.81
N VAL A 372 -8.06 -7.13 6.71
CA VAL A 372 -6.59 -6.98 6.83
C VAL A 372 -5.93 -8.33 7.11
N GLY A 373 -6.51 -9.14 8.00
CA GLY A 373 -6.05 -10.51 8.28
C GLY A 373 -5.99 -11.39 7.03
N VAL A 374 -7.05 -11.36 6.21
CA VAL A 374 -7.07 -12.04 4.89
C VAL A 374 -5.95 -11.49 4.00
N GLY A 375 -5.79 -10.16 3.95
CA GLY A 375 -4.72 -9.50 3.19
C GLY A 375 -3.34 -10.01 3.58
N PHE A 376 -3.05 -10.21 4.86
CA PHE A 376 -1.76 -10.80 5.30
C PHE A 376 -1.59 -12.26 4.91
N ILE A 377 -2.67 -13.05 4.85
CA ILE A 377 -2.61 -14.45 4.37
C ILE A 377 -2.17 -14.52 2.91
N ILE A 378 -2.75 -13.66 2.05
CA ILE A 378 -2.42 -13.62 0.61
C ILE A 378 -1.22 -12.70 0.31
N GLY A 379 -0.76 -11.93 1.27
CA GLY A 379 0.13 -10.78 1.12
C GLY A 379 1.53 -11.10 0.59
N VAL A 380 1.99 -12.35 0.60
CA VAL A 380 3.35 -12.69 0.14
C VAL A 380 3.53 -12.33 -1.33
N ILE A 381 2.62 -12.76 -2.19
CA ILE A 381 2.68 -12.50 -3.64
C ILE A 381 2.11 -11.11 -3.94
N GLN A 382 0.97 -10.78 -3.34
CA GLN A 382 0.27 -9.52 -3.58
C GLN A 382 1.20 -8.33 -3.31
N ASP A 383 1.80 -8.23 -2.13
CA ASP A 383 2.66 -7.14 -1.71
C ASP A 383 3.99 -7.08 -2.51
N SER A 384 4.50 -8.24 -2.95
CA SER A 384 5.65 -8.30 -3.85
C SER A 384 5.35 -7.67 -5.21
N VAL A 385 4.21 -8.02 -5.83
CA VAL A 385 3.80 -7.46 -7.12
C VAL A 385 3.38 -5.99 -6.98
N GLU A 386 2.70 -5.63 -5.91
CA GLU A 386 2.36 -4.27 -5.52
C GLU A 386 3.61 -3.38 -5.49
N THR A 387 4.62 -3.80 -4.72
CA THR A 387 5.86 -3.03 -4.55
C THR A 387 6.65 -2.95 -5.86
N ALA A 388 6.62 -4.00 -6.68
CA ALA A 388 7.26 -3.98 -7.99
C ALA A 388 6.65 -2.92 -8.91
N LEU A 389 5.32 -2.80 -8.96
CA LEU A 389 4.61 -1.76 -9.72
C LEU A 389 4.96 -0.36 -9.19
N ASN A 390 4.81 -0.15 -7.87
CA ASN A 390 5.06 1.15 -7.25
C ASN A 390 6.49 1.63 -7.57
N SER A 391 7.47 0.80 -7.31
CA SER A 391 8.89 1.17 -7.45
C SER A 391 9.34 1.32 -8.91
N ALA A 392 8.85 0.49 -9.83
CA ALA A 392 9.11 0.68 -11.25
C ALA A 392 8.49 1.99 -11.76
N GLY A 393 7.27 2.29 -11.33
CA GLY A 393 6.54 3.52 -11.64
C GLY A 393 7.28 4.79 -11.21
N ASP A 394 8.02 4.76 -10.09
CA ASP A 394 8.85 5.90 -9.65
C ASP A 394 9.82 6.33 -10.75
N VAL A 395 10.51 5.37 -11.36
CA VAL A 395 11.49 5.63 -12.42
C VAL A 395 10.80 5.92 -13.76
N GLU A 396 9.73 5.20 -14.09
CA GLU A 396 8.94 5.40 -15.31
C GLU A 396 8.45 6.85 -15.41
N PHE A 397 7.85 7.36 -14.35
CA PHE A 397 7.25 8.70 -14.37
C PHE A 397 8.28 9.81 -14.16
N ALA A 398 9.36 9.57 -13.41
CA ALA A 398 10.49 10.49 -13.37
C ALA A 398 11.13 10.64 -14.76
N ALA A 399 11.41 9.55 -15.45
CA ALA A 399 11.93 9.56 -16.82
C ALA A 399 10.93 10.23 -17.79
N THR A 400 9.65 9.92 -17.67
CA THR A 400 8.61 10.52 -18.51
C THR A 400 8.53 12.03 -18.33
N ALA A 401 8.58 12.53 -17.10
CA ALA A 401 8.52 13.97 -16.81
C ALA A 401 9.75 14.70 -17.40
N GLU A 402 10.93 14.13 -17.25
CA GLU A 402 12.16 14.72 -17.77
C GLU A 402 12.24 14.65 -19.29
N TYR A 403 11.97 13.51 -19.90
CA TYR A 403 11.98 13.35 -21.36
C TYR A 403 10.90 14.20 -22.03
N HIS A 404 9.74 14.38 -21.40
CA HIS A 404 8.74 15.34 -21.87
C HIS A 404 9.28 16.78 -21.89
N GLN A 405 10.07 17.16 -20.89
CA GLN A 405 10.74 18.46 -20.89
C GLN A 405 11.82 18.55 -21.97
N TRP A 406 12.58 17.46 -22.24
CA TRP A 406 13.54 17.42 -23.35
C TRP A 406 12.85 17.69 -24.69
N LEU A 407 11.72 17.02 -24.95
CA LEU A 407 10.93 17.24 -26.17
C LEU A 407 10.50 18.70 -26.31
N LYS A 408 10.04 19.34 -25.22
CA LYS A 408 9.68 20.78 -25.23
C LYS A 408 10.88 21.69 -25.52
N GLN A 409 12.09 21.26 -25.17
CA GLN A 409 13.33 22.00 -25.42
C GLN A 409 13.97 21.65 -26.79
N GLY A 410 13.33 20.79 -27.60
CA GLY A 410 13.88 20.32 -28.87
C GLY A 410 15.04 19.33 -28.71
N LYS A 411 15.27 18.78 -27.52
CA LYS A 411 16.26 17.72 -27.29
C LYS A 411 15.71 16.38 -27.77
N PRO A 412 16.52 15.53 -28.42
CA PRO A 412 16.09 14.20 -28.83
C PRO A 412 15.89 13.30 -27.62
N LEU A 413 14.94 12.35 -27.72
CA LEU A 413 14.81 11.25 -26.77
C LEU A 413 16.05 10.34 -26.83
N PRO A 414 16.30 9.51 -25.79
CA PRO A 414 17.32 8.49 -25.83
C PRO A 414 17.15 7.52 -27.01
N GLU A 415 18.24 6.95 -27.50
CA GLU A 415 18.25 6.05 -28.65
C GLU A 415 17.31 4.86 -28.49
N PHE A 416 17.21 4.30 -27.28
CA PHE A 416 16.32 3.18 -26.98
C PHE A 416 14.80 3.53 -27.06
N LEU A 417 14.46 4.82 -27.09
CA LEU A 417 13.11 5.34 -27.33
C LEU A 417 12.94 5.89 -28.74
N GLY A 418 13.87 5.57 -29.66
CA GLY A 418 13.81 5.97 -31.06
C GLY A 418 14.41 7.37 -31.34
N GLY A 419 15.09 7.98 -30.38
CA GLY A 419 15.82 9.22 -30.61
C GLY A 419 16.99 9.00 -31.59
N LYS A 420 17.10 9.85 -32.63
CA LYS A 420 18.26 9.82 -33.54
C LYS A 420 19.41 10.60 -32.91
N LYS A 421 20.62 10.02 -32.89
CA LYS A 421 21.83 10.81 -32.66
C LYS A 421 21.91 11.89 -33.74
N LYS A 422 21.98 13.16 -33.32
CA LYS A 422 22.39 14.24 -34.21
C LYS A 422 23.86 14.14 -34.53
#